data_1e6c3abe84d71e4c4817b0232200e4da
#
_entry.id   1e6c3abe84d71e4c4817b0232200e4da
#
_cell.length_a   1.000
_cell.length_b   1.000
_cell.length_c   1.000
_cell.angle_alpha   90.00
_cell.angle_beta   90.00
_cell.angle_gamma   90.00
#
_symmetry.space_group_name_H-M   'P 1'
#
loop_
_entity.id
_entity.type
_entity.pdbx_description
1 polymer ?
#
loop_
_entity_poly.entity_id
_entity_poly.type
_entity_poly.pdbx_seq_one_letter_code
_entity_poly.pdbx_strand_id
1 'polypeptide(L)'
;MNNALYNQIRIFQSIAREGTISAAARKLEITPPSVSNALKLLEEHIGHPLFVRTTRRIELTETGQQLLEQTAAAVEVLETSLESLRDQNQDPSGAVRITLSRFAYLLILKPAMAAFCQQYPGIQLEISVYDGTVNIIEERFDLGIRFGDILEGGVVARPLMKPFREGLYASSAYLAEYGVPAVPADLNHHRLIGYRFITNNRILPLILNDHGEQLTVEMPGQLISNDIDVMADGIRHGLGIGRLFEPIWRLQPDREQFLPVMEDYWKTYPPVYLYYPKNAGRTKRVKALIDFLIAHTAE
;
A
#
# COMPACT_ATOMS: atom_id res chain seq x y z
N MET A 1 -13.22 -15.03 -30.27
CA MET A 1 -13.91 -13.98 -29.49
C MET A 1 -14.24 -12.84 -30.46
N ASN A 2 -15.50 -12.43 -30.57
CA ASN A 2 -15.91 -11.39 -31.49
C ASN A 2 -15.30 -10.05 -31.04
N ASN A 3 -14.69 -9.27 -31.95
CA ASN A 3 -14.07 -7.94 -31.62
C ASN A 3 -15.06 -7.00 -30.90
N ALA A 4 -16.36 -7.14 -31.17
CA ALA A 4 -17.40 -6.40 -30.49
C ALA A 4 -17.51 -6.72 -28.99
N LEU A 5 -17.41 -8.00 -28.60
CA LEU A 5 -17.58 -8.44 -27.22
C LEU A 5 -16.44 -7.91 -26.30
N TYR A 6 -15.20 -7.94 -26.77
CA TYR A 6 -14.08 -7.36 -26.00
C TYR A 6 -14.28 -5.86 -25.72
N ASN A 7 -14.69 -5.10 -26.75
CA ASN A 7 -14.96 -3.68 -26.57
C ASN A 7 -16.14 -3.42 -25.63
N GLN A 8 -17.18 -4.25 -25.68
CA GLN A 8 -18.33 -4.18 -24.75
C GLN A 8 -17.91 -4.43 -23.31
N ILE A 9 -17.03 -5.41 -23.05
CA ILE A 9 -16.48 -5.70 -21.71
C ILE A 9 -15.64 -4.51 -21.22
N ARG A 10 -14.79 -3.91 -22.06
CA ARG A 10 -14.02 -2.70 -21.69
C ARG A 10 -14.93 -1.54 -21.31
N ILE A 11 -15.99 -1.32 -22.08
CA ILE A 11 -16.97 -0.28 -21.80
C ILE A 11 -17.71 -0.55 -20.50
N PHE A 12 -18.16 -1.78 -20.26
CA PHE A 12 -18.77 -2.20 -19.00
C PHE A 12 -17.84 -1.94 -17.82
N GLN A 13 -16.59 -2.36 -17.88
CA GLN A 13 -15.60 -2.12 -16.83
C GLN A 13 -15.35 -0.62 -16.63
N SER A 14 -15.33 0.19 -17.69
CA SER A 14 -15.20 1.64 -17.57
C SER A 14 -16.40 2.26 -16.86
N ILE A 15 -17.63 1.81 -17.13
CA ILE A 15 -18.83 2.26 -16.40
C ILE A 15 -18.76 1.90 -14.92
N ALA A 16 -18.38 0.66 -14.61
CA ALA A 16 -18.25 0.19 -13.24
C ALA A 16 -17.23 1.03 -12.43
N ARG A 17 -16.19 1.49 -13.11
CA ARG A 17 -15.10 2.27 -12.53
C ARG A 17 -15.44 3.75 -12.35
N GLU A 18 -16.00 4.37 -13.36
CA GLU A 18 -16.28 5.81 -13.38
C GLU A 18 -17.63 6.15 -12.70
N GLY A 19 -18.44 5.14 -12.39
CA GLY A 19 -19.72 5.27 -11.70
C GLY A 19 -20.84 5.90 -12.53
N THR A 20 -20.55 6.39 -13.74
CA THR A 20 -21.57 6.97 -14.65
C THR A 20 -21.23 6.72 -16.11
N ILE A 21 -22.27 6.60 -16.96
CA ILE A 21 -22.13 6.48 -18.43
C ILE A 21 -21.39 7.68 -19.01
N SER A 22 -21.68 8.89 -18.54
CA SER A 22 -21.05 10.10 -19.05
C SER A 22 -19.57 10.22 -18.71
N ALA A 23 -19.16 9.75 -17.53
CA ALA A 23 -17.75 9.72 -17.13
C ALA A 23 -16.99 8.64 -17.92
N ALA A 24 -17.57 7.45 -18.08
CA ALA A 24 -17.00 6.39 -18.91
C ALA A 24 -16.84 6.83 -20.38
N ALA A 25 -17.84 7.54 -20.94
CA ALA A 25 -17.79 8.07 -22.29
C ALA A 25 -16.63 9.04 -22.48
N ARG A 26 -16.43 9.97 -21.54
CA ARG A 26 -15.28 10.91 -21.55
C ARG A 26 -13.95 10.16 -21.47
N LYS A 27 -13.87 9.17 -20.56
CA LYS A 27 -12.64 8.38 -20.36
C LYS A 27 -12.25 7.56 -21.58
N LEU A 28 -13.25 7.08 -22.33
CA LEU A 28 -13.06 6.26 -23.52
C LEU A 28 -13.03 7.08 -24.84
N GLU A 29 -13.20 8.40 -24.73
CA GLU A 29 -13.27 9.32 -25.88
C GLU A 29 -14.35 8.94 -26.91
N ILE A 30 -15.49 8.44 -26.41
CA ILE A 30 -16.67 8.08 -27.23
C ILE A 30 -17.93 8.77 -26.72
N THR A 31 -19.03 8.67 -27.48
CA THR A 31 -20.28 9.33 -27.09
C THR A 31 -21.05 8.53 -26.02
N PRO A 32 -21.79 9.19 -25.11
CA PRO A 32 -22.63 8.49 -24.12
C PRO A 32 -23.65 7.51 -24.73
N PRO A 33 -24.29 7.82 -25.89
CA PRO A 33 -25.13 6.84 -26.61
C PRO A 33 -24.37 5.58 -27.02
N SER A 34 -23.12 5.71 -27.48
CA SER A 34 -22.28 4.56 -27.85
C SER A 34 -21.98 3.66 -26.63
N VAL A 35 -21.69 4.27 -25.46
CA VAL A 35 -21.49 3.55 -24.20
C VAL A 35 -22.76 2.81 -23.79
N SER A 36 -23.92 3.50 -23.81
CA SER A 36 -25.21 2.89 -23.45
C SER A 36 -25.59 1.74 -24.38
N ASN A 37 -25.36 1.87 -25.68
CA ASN A 37 -25.65 0.84 -26.67
C ASN A 37 -24.71 -0.39 -26.46
N ALA A 38 -23.44 -0.18 -26.23
CA ALA A 38 -22.49 -1.26 -25.98
C ALA A 38 -22.82 -2.04 -24.71
N LEU A 39 -23.21 -1.35 -23.63
CA LEU A 39 -23.70 -1.98 -22.42
C LEU A 39 -24.95 -2.82 -22.68
N LYS A 40 -25.95 -2.26 -23.37
CA LYS A 40 -27.18 -2.95 -23.72
C LYS A 40 -26.90 -4.26 -24.50
N LEU A 41 -26.03 -4.21 -25.50
CA LEU A 41 -25.64 -5.37 -26.28
C LEU A 41 -24.93 -6.44 -25.46
N LEU A 42 -24.12 -6.02 -24.45
CA LEU A 42 -23.46 -6.96 -23.52
C LEU A 42 -24.49 -7.64 -22.61
N GLU A 43 -25.44 -6.87 -22.05
CA GLU A 43 -26.52 -7.40 -21.20
C GLU A 43 -27.45 -8.34 -22.00
N GLU A 44 -27.74 -8.02 -23.23
CA GLU A 44 -28.50 -8.91 -24.15
C GLU A 44 -27.71 -10.21 -24.43
N HIS A 45 -26.40 -10.14 -24.60
CA HIS A 45 -25.55 -11.31 -24.84
C HIS A 45 -25.45 -12.22 -23.61
N ILE A 46 -25.41 -11.65 -22.40
CA ILE A 46 -25.32 -12.39 -21.14
C ILE A 46 -26.72 -12.87 -20.69
N GLY A 47 -27.78 -12.17 -21.08
CA GLY A 47 -29.17 -12.45 -20.70
C GLY A 47 -29.56 -11.89 -19.32
N HIS A 48 -28.69 -11.11 -18.69
CA HIS A 48 -28.90 -10.51 -17.37
C HIS A 48 -28.44 -9.05 -17.33
N PRO A 49 -29.12 -8.17 -16.57
CA PRO A 49 -28.65 -6.81 -16.34
C PRO A 49 -27.37 -6.84 -15.49
N LEU A 50 -26.41 -6.00 -15.86
CA LEU A 50 -25.13 -5.86 -15.17
C LEU A 50 -25.12 -4.69 -14.21
N PHE A 51 -26.04 -3.73 -14.39
CA PHE A 51 -26.19 -2.58 -13.51
C PHE A 51 -27.65 -2.39 -13.08
N VAL A 52 -27.82 -1.92 -11.85
CA VAL A 52 -29.06 -1.35 -11.33
C VAL A 52 -29.00 0.16 -11.48
N ARG A 53 -30.00 0.74 -12.14
CA ARG A 53 -30.13 2.19 -12.27
C ARG A 53 -30.94 2.72 -11.07
N THR A 54 -30.25 3.38 -10.15
CA THR A 54 -30.90 4.22 -9.14
C THR A 54 -30.97 5.65 -9.66
N THR A 55 -31.85 6.48 -9.08
CA THR A 55 -32.01 7.87 -9.50
C THR A 55 -30.76 8.75 -9.29
N ARG A 56 -29.74 8.24 -8.58
CA ARG A 56 -28.52 8.97 -8.22
C ARG A 56 -27.20 8.30 -8.60
N ARG A 57 -27.18 6.96 -8.79
CA ARG A 57 -25.95 6.18 -9.10
C ARG A 57 -26.26 4.98 -9.97
N ILE A 58 -25.25 4.51 -10.67
CA ILE A 58 -25.23 3.21 -11.34
C ILE A 58 -24.46 2.27 -10.42
N GLU A 59 -25.10 1.20 -9.97
CA GLU A 59 -24.50 0.20 -9.08
C GLU A 59 -24.48 -1.16 -9.80
N LEU A 60 -23.46 -1.97 -9.55
CA LEU A 60 -23.36 -3.32 -10.12
C LEU A 60 -24.43 -4.22 -9.54
N THR A 61 -25.01 -5.08 -10.40
CA THR A 61 -25.75 -6.26 -9.96
C THR A 61 -24.78 -7.36 -9.48
N GLU A 62 -25.26 -8.42 -8.85
CA GLU A 62 -24.46 -9.60 -8.51
C GLU A 62 -23.77 -10.18 -9.75
N THR A 63 -24.50 -10.33 -10.87
CA THR A 63 -23.94 -10.76 -12.16
C THR A 63 -22.89 -9.77 -12.70
N GLY A 64 -23.13 -8.47 -12.54
CA GLY A 64 -22.16 -7.44 -12.91
C GLY A 64 -20.89 -7.51 -12.08
N GLN A 65 -21.01 -7.73 -10.76
CA GLN A 65 -19.87 -7.89 -9.87
C GLN A 65 -19.05 -9.12 -10.26
N GLN A 66 -19.71 -10.25 -10.47
CA GLN A 66 -19.07 -11.50 -10.89
C GLN A 66 -18.34 -11.35 -12.24
N LEU A 67 -18.96 -10.68 -13.23
CA LEU A 67 -18.34 -10.43 -14.53
C LEU A 67 -17.10 -9.54 -14.39
N LEU A 68 -17.17 -8.49 -13.55
CA LEU A 68 -16.06 -7.60 -13.30
C LEU A 68 -14.86 -8.36 -12.72
N GLU A 69 -15.09 -9.14 -11.67
CA GLU A 69 -14.05 -9.93 -11.00
C GLU A 69 -13.39 -10.95 -11.95
N GLN A 70 -14.18 -11.63 -12.77
CA GLN A 70 -13.67 -12.65 -13.69
C GLN A 70 -12.94 -12.07 -14.90
N THR A 71 -13.25 -10.83 -15.31
CA THR A 71 -12.71 -10.25 -16.55
C THR A 71 -11.67 -9.16 -16.33
N ALA A 72 -11.58 -8.55 -15.13
CA ALA A 72 -10.68 -7.43 -14.86
C ALA A 72 -9.21 -7.78 -15.18
N ALA A 73 -8.71 -8.87 -14.64
CA ALA A 73 -7.34 -9.31 -14.84
C ALA A 73 -7.04 -9.67 -16.33
N ALA A 74 -8.01 -10.26 -17.04
CA ALA A 74 -7.82 -10.64 -18.44
C ALA A 74 -7.72 -9.43 -19.37
N VAL A 75 -8.56 -8.42 -19.14
CA VAL A 75 -8.52 -7.17 -19.91
C VAL A 75 -7.22 -6.41 -19.64
N GLU A 76 -6.80 -6.32 -18.40
CA GLU A 76 -5.52 -5.70 -18.00
C GLU A 76 -4.33 -6.38 -18.68
N VAL A 77 -4.29 -7.71 -18.72
CA VAL A 77 -3.24 -8.47 -19.45
C VAL A 77 -3.19 -8.09 -20.91
N LEU A 78 -4.34 -7.98 -21.59
CA LEU A 78 -4.39 -7.60 -23.01
C LEU A 78 -3.92 -6.17 -23.23
N GLU A 79 -4.38 -5.21 -22.42
CA GLU A 79 -3.98 -3.81 -22.49
C GLU A 79 -2.47 -3.66 -22.25
N THR A 80 -1.95 -4.27 -21.19
CA THR A 80 -0.52 -4.25 -20.86
C THR A 80 0.34 -4.90 -21.95
N SER A 81 -0.15 -5.99 -22.56
CA SER A 81 0.58 -6.66 -23.65
C SER A 81 0.66 -5.79 -24.89
N LEU A 82 -0.42 -5.10 -25.25
CA LEU A 82 -0.42 -4.16 -26.39
C LEU A 82 0.47 -2.94 -26.14
N GLU A 83 0.45 -2.39 -24.92
CA GLU A 83 1.35 -1.32 -24.50
C GLU A 83 2.82 -1.76 -24.60
N SER A 84 3.17 -2.93 -24.06
CA SER A 84 4.53 -3.43 -24.06
C SER A 84 5.12 -3.59 -25.47
N LEU A 85 4.28 -3.93 -26.45
CA LEU A 85 4.69 -4.03 -27.87
C LEU A 85 4.91 -2.65 -28.50
N ARG A 86 4.10 -1.64 -28.13
CA ARG A 86 4.29 -0.26 -28.59
C ARG A 86 5.56 0.37 -28.02
N ASP A 87 5.89 0.02 -26.79
CA ASP A 87 7.04 0.57 -26.06
C ASP A 87 8.39 -0.01 -26.50
N GLN A 88 8.42 -1.08 -27.35
CA GLN A 88 9.67 -1.80 -27.67
C GLN A 88 10.81 -0.90 -28.19
N ASN A 89 10.50 0.21 -28.84
CA ASN A 89 11.47 1.12 -29.46
C ASN A 89 11.52 2.53 -28.85
N GLN A 90 10.89 2.77 -27.69
CA GLN A 90 10.84 4.08 -27.04
C GLN A 90 11.41 4.03 -25.62
N ASP A 91 11.90 5.16 -25.13
CA ASP A 91 12.29 5.32 -23.72
C ASP A 91 11.06 5.13 -22.81
N PRO A 92 11.27 4.58 -21.59
CA PRO A 92 10.18 4.38 -20.65
C PRO A 92 9.44 5.68 -20.36
N SER A 93 8.14 5.70 -20.63
CA SER A 93 7.30 6.90 -20.44
C SER A 93 5.88 6.55 -19.99
N GLY A 94 5.16 7.56 -19.46
CA GLY A 94 3.79 7.43 -18.97
C GLY A 94 3.68 7.29 -17.44
N ALA A 95 2.46 7.16 -16.92
CA ALA A 95 2.20 7.10 -15.49
C ALA A 95 2.58 5.74 -14.89
N VAL A 96 3.18 5.77 -13.69
CA VAL A 96 3.40 4.60 -12.83
C VAL A 96 2.80 4.91 -11.46
N ARG A 97 1.81 4.11 -11.05
CA ARG A 97 1.11 4.26 -9.77
C ARG A 97 1.67 3.31 -8.74
N ILE A 98 2.20 3.86 -7.64
CA ILE A 98 2.75 3.07 -6.52
C ILE A 98 1.99 3.35 -5.24
N THR A 99 1.68 2.30 -4.46
CA THR A 99 1.18 2.43 -3.10
C THR A 99 2.19 1.88 -2.11
N LEU A 100 2.38 2.59 -0.99
CA LEU A 100 3.34 2.18 0.02
C LEU A 100 2.95 2.73 1.39
N SER A 101 3.45 2.08 2.44
CA SER A 101 3.31 2.59 3.81
C SER A 101 4.17 3.82 4.03
N ARG A 102 3.86 4.61 5.07
CA ARG A 102 4.70 5.74 5.51
C ARG A 102 6.13 5.27 5.80
N PHE A 103 6.28 4.12 6.44
CA PHE A 103 7.56 3.47 6.69
C PHE A 103 8.36 3.25 5.39
N ALA A 104 7.74 2.60 4.40
CA ALA A 104 8.40 2.30 3.12
C ALA A 104 8.70 3.58 2.31
N TYR A 105 7.84 4.60 2.41
CA TYR A 105 8.12 5.89 1.81
C TYR A 105 9.41 6.51 2.37
N LEU A 106 9.54 6.60 3.68
CA LEU A 106 10.68 7.26 4.32
C LEU A 106 12.00 6.55 4.05
N LEU A 107 12.01 5.22 4.07
CA LEU A 107 13.24 4.42 3.99
C LEU A 107 13.62 3.98 2.57
N ILE A 108 12.65 3.82 1.68
CA ILE A 108 12.90 3.22 0.36
C ILE A 108 12.68 4.25 -0.75
N LEU A 109 11.48 4.83 -0.84
CA LEU A 109 11.16 5.67 -1.99
C LEU A 109 11.74 7.08 -1.87
N LYS A 110 11.65 7.70 -0.69
CA LYS A 110 12.12 9.08 -0.47
C LYS A 110 13.59 9.30 -0.84
N PRO A 111 14.55 8.45 -0.44
CA PRO A 111 15.95 8.61 -0.85
C PRO A 111 16.17 8.34 -2.35
N ALA A 112 15.38 7.49 -2.96
CA ALA A 112 15.52 7.05 -4.35
C ALA A 112 14.77 7.96 -5.37
N MET A 113 13.73 8.65 -4.93
CA MET A 113 12.75 9.32 -5.79
C MET A 113 13.37 10.35 -6.73
N ALA A 114 14.22 11.23 -6.23
CA ALA A 114 14.81 12.28 -7.05
C ALA A 114 15.71 11.72 -8.15
N ALA A 115 16.54 10.74 -7.82
CA ALA A 115 17.42 10.06 -8.78
C ALA A 115 16.61 9.31 -9.84
N PHE A 116 15.53 8.63 -9.45
CA PHE A 116 14.64 7.96 -10.38
C PHE A 116 14.00 8.94 -11.38
N CYS A 117 13.43 10.04 -10.90
CA CYS A 117 12.78 11.03 -11.76
C CYS A 117 13.78 11.72 -12.70
N GLN A 118 15.04 11.90 -12.28
CA GLN A 118 16.11 12.44 -13.15
C GLN A 118 16.51 11.41 -14.23
N GLN A 119 16.60 10.14 -13.87
CA GLN A 119 17.00 9.08 -14.81
C GLN A 119 15.90 8.76 -15.82
N TYR A 120 14.62 8.90 -15.44
CA TYR A 120 13.46 8.56 -16.27
C TYR A 120 12.48 9.75 -16.38
N PRO A 121 12.86 10.84 -17.05
CA PRO A 121 12.05 12.07 -17.10
C PRO A 121 10.71 11.90 -17.82
N GLY A 122 10.56 10.85 -18.64
CA GLY A 122 9.30 10.51 -19.31
C GLY A 122 8.29 9.77 -18.42
N ILE A 123 8.71 9.31 -17.22
CA ILE A 123 7.83 8.61 -16.29
C ILE A 123 7.22 9.59 -15.29
N GLN A 124 5.88 9.57 -15.19
CA GLN A 124 5.14 10.29 -14.15
C GLN A 124 4.87 9.33 -12.97
N LEU A 125 5.49 9.57 -11.82
CA LEU A 125 5.19 8.84 -10.59
C LEU A 125 3.92 9.37 -9.93
N GLU A 126 2.94 8.48 -9.71
CA GLU A 126 1.78 8.73 -8.87
C GLU A 126 1.94 7.92 -7.57
N ILE A 127 2.14 8.62 -6.45
CA ILE A 127 2.51 8.01 -5.17
C ILE A 127 1.34 8.12 -4.20
N SER A 128 0.86 6.98 -3.69
CA SER A 128 -0.14 6.89 -2.62
C SER A 128 0.51 6.37 -1.35
N VAL A 129 0.68 7.24 -0.35
CA VAL A 129 1.18 6.85 0.98
C VAL A 129 -0.01 6.52 1.87
N TYR A 130 -0.17 5.25 2.23
CA TYR A 130 -1.29 4.76 3.01
C TYR A 130 -0.89 3.53 3.82
N ASP A 131 -1.11 3.55 5.13
CA ASP A 131 -0.69 2.47 6.04
C ASP A 131 -1.72 1.34 6.20
N GLY A 132 -2.87 1.44 5.56
CA GLY A 132 -3.87 0.38 5.51
C GLY A 132 -3.57 -0.68 4.45
N THR A 133 -4.34 -1.75 4.48
CA THR A 133 -4.33 -2.78 3.42
C THR A 133 -4.93 -2.22 2.14
N VAL A 134 -4.30 -2.51 1.01
CA VAL A 134 -4.70 -2.06 -0.33
C VAL A 134 -4.68 -3.25 -1.26
N ASN A 135 -5.80 -3.52 -1.94
CA ASN A 135 -5.81 -4.45 -3.06
C ASN A 135 -5.31 -3.72 -4.31
N ILE A 136 -4.05 -3.94 -4.67
CA ILE A 136 -3.39 -3.21 -5.77
C ILE A 136 -4.05 -3.46 -7.13
N ILE A 137 -4.70 -4.61 -7.32
CA ILE A 137 -5.40 -4.94 -8.57
C ILE A 137 -6.71 -4.14 -8.67
N GLU A 138 -7.52 -4.13 -7.62
CA GLU A 138 -8.80 -3.40 -7.59
C GLU A 138 -8.59 -1.89 -7.68
N GLU A 139 -7.61 -1.37 -6.92
CA GLU A 139 -7.28 0.06 -6.89
C GLU A 139 -6.33 0.51 -8.00
N ARG A 140 -5.87 -0.43 -8.85
CA ARG A 140 -5.04 -0.21 -10.04
C ARG A 140 -3.72 0.47 -9.75
N PHE A 141 -3.03 0.00 -8.75
CA PHE A 141 -1.63 0.30 -8.58
C PHE A 141 -0.78 -0.66 -9.41
N ASP A 142 0.23 -0.14 -10.06
CA ASP A 142 1.20 -0.95 -10.81
C ASP A 142 2.08 -1.78 -9.88
N LEU A 143 2.38 -1.22 -8.69
CA LEU A 143 3.18 -1.89 -7.67
C LEU A 143 2.88 -1.34 -6.28
N GLY A 144 3.25 -2.12 -5.27
CA GLY A 144 3.16 -1.73 -3.88
C GLY A 144 4.42 -2.09 -3.09
N ILE A 145 4.64 -1.42 -1.95
CA ILE A 145 5.69 -1.76 -1.00
C ILE A 145 5.07 -1.93 0.38
N ARG A 146 5.15 -3.16 0.94
CA ARG A 146 4.54 -3.54 2.21
C ARG A 146 5.39 -4.54 2.97
N PHE A 147 5.06 -4.77 4.24
CA PHE A 147 5.57 -5.90 5.01
C PHE A 147 5.09 -7.23 4.42
N GLY A 148 5.90 -8.28 4.55
CA GLY A 148 5.67 -9.55 3.88
C GLY A 148 4.46 -10.35 4.39
N ASP A 149 3.97 -10.07 5.58
CA ASP A 149 2.80 -10.70 6.21
C ASP A 149 1.44 -10.20 5.66
N ILE A 150 1.46 -9.16 4.81
CA ILE A 150 0.24 -8.53 4.27
C ILE A 150 0.02 -8.91 2.78
N LEU A 151 0.90 -9.71 2.18
CA LEU A 151 0.85 -9.98 0.75
C LEU A 151 -0.19 -11.05 0.42
N GLU A 152 -1.10 -10.70 -0.50
CA GLU A 152 -2.13 -11.61 -1.03
C GLU A 152 -1.60 -12.47 -2.19
N GLY A 153 -2.34 -13.53 -2.54
CA GLY A 153 -2.01 -14.38 -3.67
C GLY A 153 -2.10 -13.66 -5.03
N GLY A 154 -1.38 -14.16 -6.04
CA GLY A 154 -1.46 -13.64 -7.41
C GLY A 154 -0.47 -12.53 -7.77
N VAL A 155 0.37 -12.11 -6.84
CA VAL A 155 1.42 -11.11 -7.05
C VAL A 155 2.82 -11.75 -7.14
N VAL A 156 3.76 -11.02 -7.71
CA VAL A 156 5.20 -11.28 -7.61
C VAL A 156 5.74 -10.39 -6.50
N ALA A 157 6.47 -10.98 -5.55
CA ALA A 157 7.09 -10.25 -4.44
C ALA A 157 8.61 -10.35 -4.50
N ARG A 158 9.28 -9.23 -4.20
CA ARG A 158 10.75 -9.12 -4.12
C ARG A 158 11.14 -8.44 -2.81
N PRO A 159 12.03 -9.02 -2.00
CA PRO A 159 12.47 -8.37 -0.78
C PRO A 159 13.30 -7.12 -1.12
N LEU A 160 13.01 -6.01 -0.44
CA LEU A 160 13.76 -4.75 -0.54
C LEU A 160 14.59 -4.45 0.71
N MET A 161 14.19 -4.98 1.85
CA MET A 161 14.91 -4.77 3.11
C MET A 161 15.05 -6.09 3.85
N LYS A 162 16.12 -6.23 4.64
CA LYS A 162 16.29 -7.33 5.59
C LYS A 162 15.31 -7.22 6.75
N PRO A 163 15.07 -8.30 7.52
CA PRO A 163 14.34 -8.23 8.79
C PRO A 163 14.99 -7.18 9.72
N PHE A 164 14.15 -6.49 10.50
CA PHE A 164 14.58 -5.46 11.46
C PHE A 164 13.74 -5.54 12.72
N ARG A 165 14.18 -4.86 13.78
CA ARG A 165 13.51 -4.89 15.07
C ARG A 165 12.55 -3.69 15.23
N GLU A 166 11.45 -3.92 15.95
CA GLU A 166 10.62 -2.88 16.53
C GLU A 166 11.15 -2.61 17.94
N GLY A 167 11.68 -1.42 18.17
CA GLY A 167 12.20 -1.00 19.45
C GLY A 167 11.17 -0.25 20.30
N LEU A 168 11.36 -0.29 21.59
CA LEU A 168 10.68 0.54 22.58
C LEU A 168 11.59 1.69 22.95
N TYR A 169 11.06 2.91 22.92
CA TYR A 169 11.81 4.13 23.18
C TYR A 169 11.05 5.07 24.11
N ALA A 170 11.77 5.78 24.94
CA ALA A 170 11.24 6.84 25.78
C ALA A 170 12.22 8.02 25.83
N SER A 171 11.74 9.21 26.17
CA SER A 171 12.63 10.35 26.41
C SER A 171 13.33 10.24 27.78
N SER A 172 14.50 10.88 27.90
CA SER A 172 15.24 10.96 29.17
C SER A 172 14.40 11.58 30.29
N ALA A 173 13.60 12.60 29.96
CA ALA A 173 12.72 13.26 30.93
C ALA A 173 11.64 12.29 31.46
N TYR A 174 11.02 11.50 30.59
CA TYR A 174 10.05 10.49 30.99
C TYR A 174 10.66 9.43 31.89
N LEU A 175 11.85 8.90 31.55
CA LEU A 175 12.53 7.88 32.33
C LEU A 175 13.05 8.41 33.69
N ALA A 176 13.38 9.70 33.77
CA ALA A 176 13.75 10.32 35.03
C ALA A 176 12.57 10.40 36.02
N GLU A 177 11.34 10.58 35.49
CA GLU A 177 10.11 10.68 36.29
C GLU A 177 9.54 9.30 36.66
N TYR A 178 9.48 8.36 35.70
CA TYR A 178 8.79 7.07 35.88
C TYR A 178 9.72 5.88 36.07
N GLY A 179 11.03 6.06 35.98
CA GLY A 179 12.01 4.98 36.04
C GLY A 179 12.25 4.31 34.69
N VAL A 180 13.26 3.41 34.66
CA VAL A 180 13.61 2.62 33.48
C VAL A 180 13.06 1.21 33.66
N PRO A 181 12.13 0.73 32.84
CA PRO A 181 11.61 -0.63 32.96
C PRO A 181 12.69 -1.64 32.56
N ALA A 182 12.90 -2.66 33.43
CA ALA A 182 13.88 -3.73 33.24
C ALA A 182 13.22 -5.05 32.79
N VAL A 183 12.01 -5.32 33.25
CA VAL A 183 11.25 -6.55 32.94
C VAL A 183 9.82 -6.20 32.46
N PRO A 184 9.14 -7.11 31.75
CA PRO A 184 7.79 -6.83 31.23
C PRO A 184 6.77 -6.39 32.29
N ALA A 185 6.90 -6.87 33.54
CA ALA A 185 6.01 -6.49 34.63
C ALA A 185 6.12 -5.01 35.02
N ASP A 186 7.26 -4.37 34.81
CA ASP A 186 7.47 -2.95 35.13
C ASP A 186 6.60 -2.05 34.22
N LEU A 187 6.29 -2.52 33.01
CA LEU A 187 5.48 -1.77 32.05
C LEU A 187 4.07 -1.43 32.54
N ASN A 188 3.56 -2.16 33.53
CA ASN A 188 2.27 -1.85 34.16
C ASN A 188 2.24 -0.47 34.84
N HIS A 189 3.41 0.08 35.17
CA HIS A 189 3.58 1.42 35.78
C HIS A 189 3.91 2.52 34.76
N HIS A 190 4.00 2.15 33.48
CA HIS A 190 4.31 3.06 32.39
C HIS A 190 3.10 3.33 31.49
N ARG A 191 3.23 4.34 30.62
CA ARG A 191 2.23 4.71 29.63
C ARG A 191 2.69 4.31 28.24
N LEU A 192 1.81 3.71 27.44
CA LEU A 192 2.08 3.36 26.05
C LEU A 192 1.58 4.45 25.11
N ILE A 193 2.42 4.85 24.16
CA ILE A 193 1.98 5.54 22.95
C ILE A 193 1.47 4.47 21.98
N GLY A 194 0.14 4.40 21.84
CA GLY A 194 -0.54 3.34 21.11
C GLY A 194 -0.59 3.61 19.60
N TYR A 195 -0.54 2.52 18.82
CA TYR A 195 -0.77 2.57 17.38
C TYR A 195 -2.15 2.01 17.04
N ARG A 196 -2.93 2.74 16.23
CA ARG A 196 -4.24 2.29 15.72
C ARG A 196 -4.12 1.87 14.27
N PHE A 197 -4.46 0.63 13.99
CA PHE A 197 -4.46 0.10 12.62
C PHE A 197 -5.62 0.70 11.81
N ILE A 198 -5.32 1.28 10.66
CA ILE A 198 -6.33 1.95 9.82
C ILE A 198 -7.34 0.96 9.25
N THR A 199 -6.88 -0.21 8.81
CA THR A 199 -7.71 -1.20 8.11
C THR A 199 -8.86 -1.75 8.96
N ASN A 200 -8.59 -2.06 10.22
CA ASN A 200 -9.57 -2.70 11.12
C ASN A 200 -9.96 -1.85 12.33
N ASN A 201 -9.44 -0.62 12.40
CA ASN A 201 -9.66 0.35 13.47
C ASN A 201 -9.30 -0.17 14.89
N ARG A 202 -8.44 -1.19 15.01
CA ARG A 202 -8.01 -1.77 16.29
C ARG A 202 -6.70 -1.14 16.76
N ILE A 203 -6.56 -0.99 18.07
CA ILE A 203 -5.28 -0.65 18.68
C ILE A 203 -4.40 -1.89 18.59
N LEU A 204 -3.19 -1.72 18.08
CA LEU A 204 -2.21 -2.79 17.97
C LEU A 204 -1.66 -3.13 19.37
N PRO A 205 -1.84 -4.37 19.87
CA PRO A 205 -1.31 -4.74 21.18
C PRO A 205 0.21 -4.61 21.20
N LEU A 206 0.78 -4.32 22.37
CA LEU A 206 2.21 -4.41 22.57
C LEU A 206 2.59 -5.88 22.70
N ILE A 207 3.35 -6.40 21.74
CA ILE A 207 3.84 -7.77 21.75
C ILE A 207 5.37 -7.72 21.91
N LEU A 208 5.86 -8.29 22.99
CA LEU A 208 7.27 -8.47 23.28
C LEU A 208 7.71 -9.88 22.88
N ASN A 209 9.00 -10.06 22.67
CA ASN A 209 9.62 -11.37 22.49
C ASN A 209 10.37 -11.72 23.78
N ASP A 210 9.83 -12.64 24.56
CA ASP A 210 10.47 -13.14 25.79
C ASP A 210 11.09 -14.50 25.53
N HIS A 211 12.40 -14.56 25.30
CA HIS A 211 13.14 -15.78 24.99
C HIS A 211 12.57 -16.65 23.87
N GLY A 212 11.98 -16.01 22.85
CA GLY A 212 11.34 -16.68 21.69
C GLY A 212 9.83 -16.88 21.83
N GLU A 213 9.25 -16.62 22.99
CA GLU A 213 7.81 -16.60 23.20
C GLU A 213 7.23 -15.21 23.07
N GLN A 214 6.02 -15.12 22.50
CA GLN A 214 5.33 -13.83 22.36
C GLN A 214 4.55 -13.52 23.65
N LEU A 215 4.89 -12.41 24.28
CA LEU A 215 4.20 -11.88 25.44
C LEU A 215 3.41 -10.64 25.06
N THR A 216 2.09 -10.68 25.22
CA THR A 216 1.23 -9.50 25.07
C THR A 216 1.17 -8.72 26.37
N VAL A 217 1.49 -7.43 26.31
CA VAL A 217 1.47 -6.53 27.47
C VAL A 217 0.38 -5.48 27.27
N GLU A 218 -0.46 -5.32 28.27
CA GLU A 218 -1.44 -4.24 28.34
C GLU A 218 -0.86 -3.08 29.15
N MET A 219 -0.89 -1.89 28.58
CA MET A 219 -0.42 -0.67 29.22
C MET A 219 -1.47 0.43 29.08
N PRO A 220 -1.66 1.27 30.12
CA PRO A 220 -2.47 2.47 29.95
C PRO A 220 -1.81 3.41 28.93
N GLY A 221 -2.61 4.09 28.11
CA GLY A 221 -2.13 5.02 27.09
C GLY A 221 -2.82 6.35 27.14
N GLN A 222 -2.07 7.43 26.88
CA GLN A 222 -2.60 8.79 26.79
C GLN A 222 -2.69 9.28 25.34
N LEU A 223 -1.85 8.73 24.45
CA LEU A 223 -1.78 9.06 23.03
C LEU A 223 -1.97 7.79 22.19
N ILE A 224 -2.84 7.86 21.21
CA ILE A 224 -3.04 6.81 20.20
C ILE A 224 -3.00 7.49 18.83
N SER A 225 -2.15 7.00 17.93
CA SER A 225 -2.04 7.51 16.56
C SER A 225 -1.92 6.37 15.56
N ASN A 226 -2.18 6.64 14.31
CA ASN A 226 -1.86 5.78 13.17
C ASN A 226 -0.71 6.34 12.33
N ASP A 227 0.01 7.32 12.86
CA ASP A 227 1.11 7.99 12.20
C ASP A 227 2.39 7.91 13.01
N ILE A 228 3.48 7.46 12.36
CA ILE A 228 4.77 7.22 13.02
C ILE A 228 5.47 8.52 13.44
N ASP A 229 5.22 9.64 12.76
CA ASP A 229 5.81 10.94 13.11
C ASP A 229 5.14 11.46 14.40
N VAL A 230 3.80 11.31 14.52
CA VAL A 230 3.06 11.62 15.76
C VAL A 230 3.52 10.75 16.93
N MET A 231 3.81 9.46 16.68
CA MET A 231 4.35 8.58 17.71
C MET A 231 5.75 9.02 18.18
N ALA A 232 6.61 9.39 17.23
CA ALA A 232 7.94 9.91 17.54
C ALA A 232 7.85 11.21 18.35
N ASP A 233 6.93 12.12 17.99
CA ASP A 233 6.69 13.34 18.75
C ASP A 233 6.17 13.05 20.17
N GLY A 234 5.30 12.06 20.32
CA GLY A 234 4.83 11.62 21.63
C GLY A 234 5.99 11.14 22.53
N ILE A 235 6.92 10.35 21.98
CA ILE A 235 8.13 9.91 22.71
C ILE A 235 9.00 11.13 23.10
N ARG A 236 9.27 12.01 22.14
CA ARG A 236 10.10 13.21 22.31
C ARG A 236 9.59 14.11 23.43
N HIS A 237 8.26 14.27 23.52
CA HIS A 237 7.61 15.09 24.53
C HIS A 237 7.34 14.36 25.86
N GLY A 238 7.86 13.13 26.04
CA GLY A 238 7.73 12.39 27.29
C GLY A 238 6.31 11.93 27.64
N LEU A 239 5.47 11.68 26.63
CA LEU A 239 4.08 11.24 26.86
C LEU A 239 3.98 9.74 27.23
N GLY A 240 5.07 8.99 27.05
CA GLY A 240 5.12 7.57 27.37
C GLY A 240 6.25 6.84 26.66
N ILE A 241 6.20 5.52 26.75
CA ILE A 241 7.02 4.61 25.95
C ILE A 241 6.32 4.40 24.61
N GLY A 242 7.03 4.63 23.52
CA GLY A 242 6.52 4.43 22.17
C GLY A 242 7.26 3.33 21.41
N ARG A 243 6.61 2.74 20.43
CA ARG A 243 7.21 1.79 19.48
C ARG A 243 7.70 2.52 18.26
N LEU A 244 8.95 2.28 17.87
CA LEU A 244 9.47 2.68 16.57
C LEU A 244 10.25 1.52 15.95
N PHE A 245 10.13 1.36 14.66
CA PHE A 245 11.04 0.48 13.95
C PHE A 245 12.45 1.05 14.00
N GLU A 246 13.44 0.21 14.30
CA GLU A 246 14.84 0.62 14.42
C GLU A 246 15.34 1.46 13.22
N PRO A 247 14.99 1.15 11.95
CA PRO A 247 15.36 2.01 10.82
C PRO A 247 14.71 3.40 10.87
N ILE A 248 13.49 3.54 11.41
CA ILE A 248 12.82 4.84 11.58
C ILE A 248 13.48 5.65 12.70
N TRP A 249 13.82 4.99 13.82
CA TRP A 249 14.58 5.64 14.89
C TRP A 249 15.90 6.20 14.38
N ARG A 250 16.63 5.47 13.54
CA ARG A 250 17.90 5.93 12.94
C ARG A 250 17.75 7.16 12.05
N LEU A 251 16.58 7.43 11.50
CA LEU A 251 16.26 8.62 10.69
C LEU A 251 15.94 9.85 11.55
N GLN A 252 15.69 9.69 12.86
CA GLN A 252 15.39 10.85 13.71
C GLN A 252 16.62 11.74 13.83
N PRO A 253 16.50 13.05 13.60
CA PRO A 253 17.64 13.99 13.67
C PRO A 253 18.18 14.12 15.10
N ASP A 254 17.33 13.86 16.09
CA ASP A 254 17.59 13.95 17.54
C ASP A 254 17.46 12.58 18.21
N ARG A 255 17.89 11.53 17.52
CA ARG A 255 17.75 10.12 17.97
C ARG A 255 18.36 9.82 19.33
N GLU A 256 19.32 10.62 19.78
CA GLU A 256 19.93 10.52 21.12
C GLU A 256 18.95 10.87 22.24
N GLN A 257 17.83 11.52 21.95
CA GLN A 257 16.76 11.77 22.91
C GLN A 257 15.81 10.60 23.06
N PHE A 258 15.86 9.63 22.13
CA PHE A 258 15.05 8.42 22.14
C PHE A 258 15.84 7.29 22.77
N LEU A 259 15.75 7.16 24.11
CA LEU A 259 16.48 6.13 24.83
C LEU A 259 15.80 4.78 24.64
N PRO A 260 16.53 3.76 24.16
CA PRO A 260 15.99 2.42 24.05
C PRO A 260 15.73 1.81 25.42
N VAL A 261 14.62 1.11 25.55
CA VAL A 261 14.27 0.36 26.76
C VAL A 261 13.94 -1.07 26.38
N MET A 262 14.27 -2.02 27.27
CA MET A 262 13.94 -3.44 27.14
C MET A 262 14.41 -4.08 25.82
N GLU A 263 15.63 -3.81 25.39
CA GLU A 263 16.16 -4.24 24.09
C GLU A 263 16.13 -5.77 23.87
N ASP A 264 16.26 -6.56 24.94
CA ASP A 264 16.22 -8.02 24.91
C ASP A 264 14.82 -8.57 24.56
N TYR A 265 13.78 -7.75 24.72
CA TYR A 265 12.39 -8.10 24.45
C TYR A 265 11.86 -7.58 23.12
N TRP A 266 12.69 -6.97 22.28
CA TRP A 266 12.26 -6.39 21.02
C TRP A 266 11.86 -7.47 20.03
N LYS A 267 10.74 -7.20 19.33
CA LYS A 267 10.22 -8.08 18.30
C LYS A 267 10.92 -7.82 16.96
N THR A 268 11.27 -8.92 16.26
CA THR A 268 11.73 -8.85 14.86
C THR A 268 10.55 -8.90 13.90
N TYR A 269 10.58 -8.00 12.93
CA TYR A 269 9.61 -7.93 11.85
C TYR A 269 10.15 -8.57 10.57
N PRO A 270 9.25 -9.12 9.72
CA PRO A 270 9.63 -9.69 8.43
C PRO A 270 10.21 -8.64 7.50
N PRO A 271 10.89 -9.05 6.40
CA PRO A 271 11.33 -8.14 5.35
C PRO A 271 10.20 -7.30 4.77
N VAL A 272 10.56 -6.13 4.22
CA VAL A 272 9.68 -5.32 3.38
C VAL A 272 9.84 -5.77 1.95
N TYR A 273 8.72 -5.94 1.25
CA TYR A 273 8.68 -6.42 -0.11
C TYR A 273 8.11 -5.36 -1.06
N LEU A 274 8.73 -5.25 -2.22
CA LEU A 274 8.11 -4.76 -3.43
C LEU A 274 7.23 -5.87 -3.99
N TYR A 275 5.97 -5.56 -4.32
CA TYR A 275 5.07 -6.54 -4.92
C TYR A 275 4.25 -5.89 -6.04
N TYR A 276 3.90 -6.70 -7.04
CA TYR A 276 3.20 -6.24 -8.22
C TYR A 276 2.43 -7.39 -8.88
N PRO A 277 1.35 -7.11 -9.63
CA PRO A 277 0.65 -8.12 -10.42
C PRO A 277 1.60 -8.82 -11.39
N LYS A 278 1.44 -10.12 -11.62
CA LYS A 278 2.33 -10.92 -12.47
C LYS A 278 2.61 -10.33 -13.85
N ASN A 279 1.70 -9.51 -14.36
CA ASN A 279 1.79 -8.88 -15.67
C ASN A 279 2.31 -7.44 -15.66
N ALA A 280 2.33 -6.76 -14.53
CA ALA A 280 2.72 -5.35 -14.42
C ALA A 280 4.18 -5.10 -14.89
N GLY A 281 5.09 -6.03 -14.59
CA GLY A 281 6.49 -5.94 -15.03
C GLY A 281 6.73 -6.07 -16.54
N ARG A 282 5.68 -6.20 -17.37
CA ARG A 282 5.79 -6.24 -18.84
C ARG A 282 5.95 -4.87 -19.47
N THR A 283 5.42 -3.80 -18.85
CA THR A 283 5.61 -2.44 -19.35
C THR A 283 6.97 -1.90 -18.94
N LYS A 284 7.68 -1.25 -19.86
CA LYS A 284 9.02 -0.72 -19.60
C LYS A 284 9.07 0.25 -18.44
N ARG A 285 8.06 1.13 -18.30
CA ARG A 285 8.00 2.11 -17.21
C ARG A 285 7.90 1.47 -15.82
N VAL A 286 7.07 0.45 -15.66
CA VAL A 286 6.92 -0.27 -14.39
C VAL A 286 8.17 -1.08 -14.09
N LYS A 287 8.72 -1.78 -15.10
CA LYS A 287 9.97 -2.51 -14.97
C LYS A 287 11.14 -1.60 -14.59
N ALA A 288 11.22 -0.39 -15.17
CA ALA A 288 12.25 0.59 -14.83
C ALA A 288 12.22 0.96 -13.34
N LEU A 289 11.01 1.20 -12.77
CA LEU A 289 10.88 1.50 -11.35
C LEU A 289 11.20 0.29 -10.47
N ILE A 290 10.77 -0.91 -10.85
CA ILE A 290 11.09 -2.15 -10.13
C ILE A 290 12.60 -2.36 -10.06
N ASP A 291 13.26 -2.37 -11.22
CA ASP A 291 14.71 -2.62 -11.32
C ASP A 291 15.51 -1.55 -10.58
N PHE A 292 15.08 -0.27 -10.69
CA PHE A 292 15.71 0.86 -10.00
C PHE A 292 15.62 0.72 -8.48
N LEU A 293 14.44 0.43 -7.94
CA LEU A 293 14.25 0.27 -6.49
C LEU A 293 15.04 -0.93 -5.94
N ILE A 294 15.05 -2.06 -6.65
CA ILE A 294 15.84 -3.23 -6.25
C ILE A 294 17.34 -2.89 -6.23
N ALA A 295 17.85 -2.22 -7.26
CA ALA A 295 19.25 -1.82 -7.31
C ALA A 295 19.62 -0.83 -6.20
N HIS A 296 18.74 0.15 -5.92
CA HIS A 296 18.99 1.20 -4.92
C HIS A 296 18.89 0.70 -3.46
N THR A 297 18.20 -0.39 -3.21
CA THR A 297 18.08 -0.99 -1.87
C THR A 297 19.08 -2.14 -1.62
N ALA A 298 19.85 -2.55 -2.63
CA ALA A 298 20.89 -3.57 -2.51
C ALA A 298 22.20 -3.02 -1.92
N GLU A 299 22.36 -1.69 -1.87
CA GLU A 299 23.47 -0.98 -1.23
C GLU A 299 23.20 -0.80 0.28
#